data_c2a1cf31f21e3bc8df12fafe52d049b0
#
_entry.id   c2a1cf31f21e3bc8df12fafe52d049b0
#
_cell.length_a   1.000
_cell.length_b   1.000
_cell.length_c   1.000
_cell.angle_alpha   90.00
_cell.angle_beta   90.00
_cell.angle_gamma   90.00
#
_symmetry.space_group_name_H-M   'P 1'
#
loop_
_entity.id
_entity.type
_entity.pdbx_description
1 polymer ?
#
loop_
_entity_poly.entity_id
_entity_poly.type
_entity_poly.pdbx_seq_one_letter_code
_entity_poly.pdbx_strand_id
1 'polypeptide(L)'
;YPSKWKAIEKNMYTLIDKIKDSKHTQFNLVFTPTVNVLNVGSFDKLVNWAYEFATNNNLPKVQWNMEPIMLQGPQFQDMSWANKNYKQFALENLNSIDSNAYKTFKSLKAFVNKIKLTLLKIEDRLESKANNKQLHKWNTELDKHRGIDIKDYIEYSDMIYE
;
A
#
# COMPACT_ATOMS: atom_id res chain seq x y z
N TYR A 1 -13.86 0.01 10.17
CA TYR A 1 -14.25 1.37 9.72
C TYR A 1 -13.18 1.85 8.77
N PRO A 2 -13.52 2.37 7.58
CA PRO A 2 -12.54 3.01 6.75
C PRO A 2 -12.04 4.25 7.50
N SER A 3 -10.82 4.21 7.96
CA SER A 3 -10.17 5.35 8.56
C SER A 3 -10.05 6.42 7.48
N LYS A 4 -10.70 7.57 7.68
CA LYS A 4 -10.57 8.68 6.74
C LYS A 4 -9.09 9.07 6.71
N TRP A 5 -8.47 9.08 5.55
CA TRP A 5 -7.04 9.40 5.37
C TRP A 5 -6.63 10.68 6.13
N LYS A 6 -7.44 11.74 6.02
CA LYS A 6 -7.23 13.00 6.77
C LYS A 6 -7.11 12.82 8.29
N ALA A 7 -7.83 11.84 8.86
CA ALA A 7 -7.73 11.59 10.30
C ALA A 7 -6.42 10.88 10.67
N ILE A 8 -5.96 9.95 9.83
CA ILE A 8 -4.66 9.28 9.98
C ILE A 8 -3.55 10.32 9.91
N GLU A 9 -3.55 11.14 8.87
CA GLU A 9 -2.58 12.20 8.65
C GLU A 9 -2.53 13.19 9.82
N LYS A 10 -3.69 13.68 10.30
CA LYS A 10 -3.77 14.53 11.49
C LYS A 10 -3.14 13.87 12.72
N ASN A 11 -3.42 12.59 12.94
CA ASN A 11 -2.85 11.87 14.08
C ASN A 11 -1.32 11.74 13.97
N MET A 12 -0.80 11.58 12.75
CA MET A 12 0.64 11.53 12.51
C MET A 12 1.32 12.87 12.82
N TYR A 13 0.75 14.01 12.39
CA TYR A 13 1.26 15.33 12.78
C TYR A 13 1.20 15.55 14.29
N THR A 14 0.11 15.14 14.95
CA THR A 14 0.01 15.19 16.42
C THR A 14 1.11 14.35 17.10
N LEU A 15 1.45 13.18 16.55
CA LEU A 15 2.54 12.35 17.04
C LEU A 15 3.89 13.06 16.90
N ILE A 16 4.15 13.67 15.75
CA ILE A 16 5.38 14.43 15.50
C ILE A 16 5.55 15.59 16.50
N ASP A 17 4.48 16.34 16.78
CA ASP A 17 4.54 17.41 17.76
C ASP A 17 4.84 16.89 19.17
N LYS A 18 4.23 15.79 19.59
CA LYS A 18 4.58 15.13 20.87
C LYS A 18 6.03 14.66 20.91
N ILE A 19 6.57 14.18 19.79
CA ILE A 19 7.96 13.77 19.69
C ILE A 19 8.89 14.98 19.84
N LYS A 20 8.58 16.11 19.21
CA LYS A 20 9.36 17.36 19.34
C LYS A 20 9.53 17.74 20.80
N ASP A 21 8.45 17.69 21.57
CA ASP A 21 8.42 18.10 23.00
C ASP A 21 8.95 17.02 23.93
N SER A 22 9.19 15.82 23.44
CA SER A 22 9.67 14.69 24.27
C SER A 22 11.11 14.87 24.72
N LYS A 23 11.38 14.47 25.96
CA LYS A 23 12.74 14.38 26.53
C LYS A 23 13.54 13.17 26.02
N HIS A 24 12.89 12.19 25.36
CA HIS A 24 13.59 11.06 24.77
C HIS A 24 14.46 11.51 23.61
N THR A 25 15.61 10.88 23.49
CA THR A 25 16.66 11.26 22.53
C THR A 25 16.55 10.53 21.20
N GLN A 26 15.78 9.43 21.15
CA GLN A 26 15.67 8.61 19.94
C GLN A 26 14.29 7.99 19.80
N PHE A 27 13.76 8.03 18.58
CA PHE A 27 12.51 7.37 18.16
C PHE A 27 12.73 6.60 16.86
N ASN A 28 12.11 5.44 16.75
CA ASN A 28 12.01 4.71 15.49
C ASN A 28 10.54 4.70 15.06
N LEU A 29 10.23 5.37 13.96
CA LEU A 29 8.90 5.42 13.37
C LEU A 29 8.87 4.53 12.13
N VAL A 30 7.98 3.53 12.17
CA VAL A 30 7.87 2.52 11.12
C VAL A 30 6.50 2.57 10.48
N PHE A 31 6.46 2.79 9.15
CA PHE A 31 5.28 2.56 8.35
C PHE A 31 5.17 1.06 8.04
N THR A 32 4.05 0.44 8.38
CA THR A 32 3.83 -0.99 8.14
C THR A 32 2.57 -1.21 7.28
N PRO A 33 2.59 -0.81 5.99
CA PRO A 33 1.45 -1.02 5.11
C PRO A 33 1.30 -2.50 4.74
N THR A 34 0.05 -2.97 4.73
CA THR A 34 -0.29 -4.27 4.15
C THR A 34 -0.57 -4.10 2.66
N VAL A 35 0.16 -4.83 1.82
CA VAL A 35 0.05 -4.78 0.36
C VAL A 35 -0.68 -6.03 -0.14
N ASN A 36 -1.73 -5.82 -0.92
CA ASN A 36 -2.57 -6.85 -1.52
C ASN A 36 -3.02 -6.44 -2.92
N VAL A 37 -3.86 -7.25 -3.57
CA VAL A 37 -4.36 -6.97 -4.92
C VAL A 37 -5.12 -5.64 -5.02
N LEU A 38 -5.80 -5.19 -3.95
CA LEU A 38 -6.60 -3.97 -3.99
C LEU A 38 -5.77 -2.68 -3.96
N ASN A 39 -4.57 -2.72 -3.40
CA ASN A 39 -3.77 -1.50 -3.17
C ASN A 39 -2.37 -1.52 -3.80
N VAL A 40 -1.96 -2.63 -4.40
CA VAL A 40 -0.64 -2.69 -5.06
C VAL A 40 -0.51 -1.68 -6.21
N GLY A 41 -1.62 -1.37 -6.90
CA GLY A 41 -1.65 -0.39 -7.98
C GLY A 41 -1.47 1.07 -7.54
N SER A 42 -1.62 1.38 -6.25
CA SER A 42 -1.38 2.72 -5.68
C SER A 42 -0.33 2.71 -4.57
N PHE A 43 0.45 1.66 -4.48
CA PHE A 43 1.47 1.54 -3.43
C PHE A 43 2.57 2.62 -3.58
N ASP A 44 2.87 3.05 -4.80
CA ASP A 44 3.74 4.18 -5.10
C ASP A 44 3.26 5.49 -4.46
N LYS A 45 1.96 5.80 -4.56
CA LYS A 45 1.37 7.00 -3.94
C LYS A 45 1.59 7.01 -2.42
N LEU A 46 1.39 5.87 -1.76
CA LEU A 46 1.63 5.74 -0.33
C LEU A 46 3.11 5.90 0.03
N VAL A 47 4.00 5.28 -0.74
CA VAL A 47 5.45 5.37 -0.50
C VAL A 47 5.95 6.80 -0.68
N ASN A 48 5.55 7.46 -1.78
CA ASN A 48 5.96 8.83 -2.06
C ASN A 48 5.42 9.80 -0.99
N TRP A 49 4.15 9.64 -0.59
CA TRP A 49 3.59 10.41 0.52
C TRP A 49 4.36 10.18 1.84
N ALA A 50 4.68 8.94 2.19
CA ALA A 50 5.42 8.62 3.40
C ALA A 50 6.84 9.21 3.37
N TYR A 51 7.48 9.20 2.20
CA TYR A 51 8.77 9.83 1.99
C TYR A 51 8.71 11.36 2.18
N GLU A 52 7.74 12.02 1.54
CA GLU A 52 7.51 13.46 1.72
C GLU A 52 7.22 13.81 3.18
N PHE A 53 6.36 13.02 3.84
CA PHE A 53 6.06 13.21 5.25
C PHE A 53 7.32 13.07 6.13
N ALA A 54 8.13 12.06 5.92
CA ALA A 54 9.39 11.84 6.64
C ALA A 54 10.39 12.99 6.39
N THR A 55 10.49 13.47 5.16
CA THR A 55 11.39 14.56 4.77
C THR A 55 10.97 15.90 5.39
N ASN A 56 9.67 16.21 5.32
CA ASN A 56 9.12 17.45 5.88
C ASN A 56 9.15 17.49 7.41
N ASN A 57 9.19 16.32 8.06
CA ASN A 57 9.26 16.19 9.52
C ASN A 57 10.60 15.57 9.97
N ASN A 58 11.69 15.92 9.29
CA ASN A 58 13.02 15.38 9.59
C ASN A 58 13.54 15.91 10.93
N LEU A 59 13.31 15.17 12.00
CA LEU A 59 13.82 15.44 13.34
C LEU A 59 15.07 14.59 13.57
N PRO A 60 16.20 15.18 14.07
CA PRO A 60 17.44 14.44 14.30
C PRO A 60 17.29 13.20 15.18
N LYS A 61 16.30 13.22 16.07
CA LYS A 61 15.99 12.10 16.99
C LYS A 61 15.03 11.06 16.43
N VAL A 62 14.59 11.19 15.16
CA VAL A 62 13.65 10.26 14.54
C VAL A 62 14.35 9.49 13.43
N GLN A 63 14.35 8.17 13.57
CA GLN A 63 14.70 7.26 12.49
C GLN A 63 13.41 6.81 11.79
N TRP A 64 13.34 7.06 10.49
CA TRP A 64 12.22 6.64 9.67
C TRP A 64 12.48 5.29 9.02
N ASN A 65 11.48 4.41 8.99
CA ASN A 65 11.55 3.13 8.29
C ASN A 65 10.20 2.79 7.66
N MET A 66 10.21 1.87 6.70
CA MET A 66 9.01 1.29 6.08
C MET A 66 9.20 -0.21 5.96
N GLU A 67 8.30 -0.97 6.59
CA GLU A 67 8.31 -2.44 6.63
C GLU A 67 6.98 -2.99 6.10
N PRO A 68 6.77 -2.95 4.77
CA PRO A 68 5.52 -3.41 4.20
C PRO A 68 5.35 -4.92 4.38
N ILE A 69 4.09 -5.35 4.51
CA ILE A 69 3.71 -6.76 4.63
C ILE A 69 2.90 -7.14 3.39
N MET A 70 3.32 -8.22 2.71
CA MET A 70 2.57 -8.78 1.59
C MET A 70 1.48 -9.72 2.12
N LEU A 71 0.22 -9.43 1.79
CA LEU A 71 -0.90 -10.30 2.16
C LEU A 71 -0.93 -11.51 1.22
N GLN A 72 -0.89 -12.72 1.80
CA GLN A 72 -0.90 -13.99 1.07
C GLN A 72 -2.24 -14.76 1.23
N GLY A 73 -3.14 -14.26 2.03
CA GLY A 73 -4.44 -14.88 2.25
C GLY A 73 -5.49 -13.89 2.74
N PRO A 74 -6.75 -14.12 2.41
CA PRO A 74 -7.26 -15.20 1.55
C PRO A 74 -6.77 -15.09 0.11
N GLN A 75 -6.74 -16.22 -0.63
CA GLN A 75 -6.12 -16.33 -1.96
C GLN A 75 -6.59 -15.26 -2.95
N PHE A 76 -7.85 -14.89 -2.95
CA PHE A 76 -8.41 -13.86 -3.83
C PHE A 76 -7.92 -12.43 -3.53
N GLN A 77 -7.22 -12.21 -2.41
CA GLN A 77 -6.57 -10.93 -2.07
C GLN A 77 -5.07 -10.95 -2.38
N ASP A 78 -4.51 -12.10 -2.72
CA ASP A 78 -3.12 -12.20 -3.12
C ASP A 78 -2.92 -11.52 -4.48
N MET A 79 -1.97 -10.58 -4.55
CA MET A 79 -1.67 -9.85 -5.79
C MET A 79 -1.20 -10.76 -6.92
N SER A 80 -0.79 -12.00 -6.61
CA SER A 80 -0.42 -12.98 -7.61
C SER A 80 -1.59 -13.36 -8.53
N TRP A 81 -2.82 -13.10 -8.17
CA TRP A 81 -4.02 -13.38 -8.95
C TRP A 81 -4.55 -12.16 -9.72
N ALA A 82 -3.85 -11.03 -9.69
CA ALA A 82 -4.22 -9.87 -10.46
C ALA A 82 -4.28 -10.20 -11.97
N ASN A 83 -5.23 -9.63 -12.70
CA ASN A 83 -5.31 -9.78 -14.14
C ASN A 83 -4.14 -9.07 -14.87
N LYS A 84 -3.95 -9.34 -16.15
CA LYS A 84 -2.82 -8.85 -16.93
C LYS A 84 -2.75 -7.32 -17.00
N ASN A 85 -3.89 -6.66 -17.26
CA ASN A 85 -3.94 -5.19 -17.39
C ASN A 85 -3.61 -4.51 -16.06
N TYR A 86 -4.19 -5.00 -14.98
CA TYR A 86 -3.91 -4.47 -13.65
C TYR A 86 -2.46 -4.70 -13.19
N LYS A 87 -1.87 -5.85 -13.55
CA LYS A 87 -0.43 -6.10 -13.30
C LYS A 87 0.46 -5.08 -13.99
N GLN A 88 0.20 -4.83 -15.29
CA GLN A 88 0.95 -3.86 -16.05
C GLN A 88 0.85 -2.48 -15.41
N PHE A 89 -0.35 -2.04 -15.08
CA PHE A 89 -0.60 -0.78 -14.37
C PHE A 89 0.15 -0.71 -13.03
N ALA A 90 0.09 -1.76 -12.21
CA ALA A 90 0.80 -1.79 -10.93
C ALA A 90 2.32 -1.76 -11.10
N LEU A 91 2.87 -2.45 -12.11
CA LEU A 91 4.32 -2.43 -12.40
C LEU A 91 4.79 -1.05 -12.85
N GLU A 92 4.00 -0.35 -13.67
CA GLU A 92 4.29 1.03 -14.11
C GLU A 92 4.31 1.98 -12.91
N ASN A 93 3.31 1.91 -12.05
CA ASN A 93 3.24 2.75 -10.84
C ASN A 93 4.38 2.44 -9.85
N LEU A 94 4.75 1.18 -9.67
CA LEU A 94 5.92 0.83 -8.85
C LEU A 94 7.26 1.38 -9.39
N ASN A 95 7.33 1.73 -10.67
CA ASN A 95 8.49 2.39 -11.26
C ASN A 95 8.49 3.92 -11.00
N SER A 96 7.36 4.51 -10.60
CA SER A 96 7.25 5.93 -10.28
C SER A 96 7.65 6.28 -8.84
N ILE A 97 8.00 5.28 -8.02
CA ILE A 97 8.51 5.51 -6.66
C ILE A 97 9.78 6.35 -6.70
N ASP A 98 9.80 7.45 -5.95
CA ASP A 98 10.97 8.32 -5.84
C ASP A 98 12.20 7.53 -5.38
N SER A 99 13.29 7.65 -6.11
CA SER A 99 14.54 6.96 -5.81
C SER A 99 15.12 7.30 -4.42
N ASN A 100 14.82 8.49 -3.89
CA ASN A 100 15.24 8.91 -2.57
C ASN A 100 14.43 8.22 -1.45
N ALA A 101 13.20 7.77 -1.73
CA ALA A 101 12.44 6.94 -0.79
C ALA A 101 13.20 5.65 -0.45
N TYR A 102 13.91 5.05 -1.43
CA TYR A 102 14.75 3.87 -1.19
C TYR A 102 15.99 4.14 -0.32
N LYS A 103 16.47 5.38 -0.29
CA LYS A 103 17.58 5.78 0.60
C LYS A 103 17.08 5.99 2.02
N THR A 104 15.89 6.56 2.15
CA THR A 104 15.24 6.83 3.45
C THR A 104 14.75 5.54 4.10
N PHE A 105 14.09 4.68 3.33
CA PHE A 105 13.50 3.41 3.80
C PHE A 105 14.33 2.22 3.32
N LYS A 106 15.34 1.82 4.09
CA LYS A 106 16.37 0.85 3.65
C LYS A 106 15.82 -0.50 3.16
N SER A 107 14.74 -1.01 3.77
CA SER A 107 14.13 -2.29 3.40
C SER A 107 13.19 -2.20 2.18
N LEU A 108 12.76 -0.99 1.80
CA LEU A 108 11.74 -0.77 0.78
C LEU A 108 12.13 -1.32 -0.60
N LYS A 109 13.39 -1.11 -1.02
CA LYS A 109 13.86 -1.57 -2.35
C LYS A 109 13.73 -3.09 -2.53
N ALA A 110 14.12 -3.85 -1.51
CA ALA A 110 14.02 -5.31 -1.54
C ALA A 110 12.55 -5.76 -1.59
N PHE A 111 11.69 -5.07 -0.84
CA PHE A 111 10.26 -5.36 -0.83
C PHE A 111 9.60 -5.04 -2.18
N VAL A 112 9.85 -3.87 -2.77
CA VAL A 112 9.33 -3.49 -4.09
C VAL A 112 9.79 -4.47 -5.17
N ASN A 113 11.05 -4.90 -5.13
CA ASN A 113 11.54 -5.94 -6.04
C ASN A 113 10.78 -7.26 -5.85
N LYS A 114 10.47 -7.65 -4.61
CA LYS A 114 9.65 -8.84 -4.33
C LYS A 114 8.25 -8.72 -4.90
N ILE A 115 7.60 -7.55 -4.76
CA ILE A 115 6.30 -7.28 -5.40
C ILE A 115 6.39 -7.44 -6.92
N LYS A 116 7.37 -6.77 -7.56
CA LYS A 116 7.57 -6.82 -9.01
C LYS A 116 7.76 -8.27 -9.49
N LEU A 117 8.59 -9.03 -8.81
CA LEU A 117 8.79 -10.45 -9.13
C LEU A 117 7.50 -11.28 -8.96
N THR A 118 6.70 -10.98 -7.94
CA THR A 118 5.40 -11.64 -7.74
C THR A 118 4.46 -11.31 -8.89
N LEU A 119 4.34 -10.06 -9.29
CA LEU A 119 3.50 -9.63 -10.41
C LEU A 119 3.97 -10.20 -11.76
N LEU A 120 5.28 -10.36 -11.98
CA LEU A 120 5.87 -10.89 -13.23
C LEU A 120 5.75 -12.41 -13.37
N LYS A 121 5.72 -13.16 -12.27
CA LYS A 121 5.67 -14.63 -12.28
C LYS A 121 4.35 -15.23 -12.74
N ILE A 122 3.36 -14.39 -13.04
CA ILE A 122 2.01 -14.86 -13.25
C ILE A 122 1.77 -15.02 -14.75
N GLU A 123 1.72 -16.27 -15.17
CA GLU A 123 1.10 -16.69 -16.41
C GLU A 123 -0.42 -16.40 -16.35
N ASP A 124 -1.06 -16.17 -17.51
CA ASP A 124 -2.51 -16.03 -17.62
C ASP A 124 -3.18 -17.34 -17.15
N ARG A 125 -3.49 -17.42 -15.87
CA ARG A 125 -4.14 -18.61 -15.30
C ARG A 125 -5.65 -18.49 -15.47
N LEU A 126 -6.27 -19.54 -15.98
CA LEU A 126 -7.74 -19.68 -16.01
C LEU A 126 -8.38 -19.45 -14.62
N GLU A 127 -7.65 -19.76 -13.56
CA GLU A 127 -8.04 -19.54 -12.16
C GLU A 127 -8.12 -18.06 -11.76
N SER A 128 -7.48 -17.13 -12.50
CA SER A 128 -7.56 -15.70 -12.20
C SER A 128 -8.99 -15.17 -12.26
N LYS A 129 -9.80 -15.64 -13.23
CA LYS A 129 -11.20 -15.25 -13.38
C LYS A 129 -12.07 -15.70 -12.18
N ALA A 130 -11.82 -16.90 -11.64
CA ALA A 130 -12.55 -17.40 -10.47
C ALA A 130 -12.20 -16.57 -9.22
N ASN A 131 -10.93 -16.22 -9.03
CA ASN A 131 -10.50 -15.41 -7.91
C ASN A 131 -10.98 -13.96 -8.01
N ASN A 132 -10.98 -13.36 -9.21
CA ASN A 132 -11.53 -12.01 -9.43
C ASN A 132 -13.04 -11.98 -9.11
N LYS A 133 -13.79 -13.01 -9.52
CA LYS A 133 -15.21 -13.12 -9.18
C LYS A 133 -15.44 -13.27 -7.67
N GLN A 134 -14.58 -14.02 -6.98
CA GLN A 134 -14.64 -14.18 -5.53
C GLN A 134 -14.27 -12.88 -4.81
N LEU A 135 -13.23 -12.17 -5.27
CA LEU A 135 -12.85 -10.88 -4.75
C LEU A 135 -13.96 -9.85 -4.91
N HIS A 136 -14.59 -9.78 -6.10
CA HIS A 136 -15.71 -8.90 -6.35
C HIS A 136 -16.90 -9.20 -5.42
N LYS A 137 -17.29 -10.47 -5.28
CA LYS A 137 -18.34 -10.88 -4.35
C LYS A 137 -18.04 -10.47 -2.91
N TRP A 138 -16.82 -10.73 -2.46
CA TRP A 138 -16.39 -10.40 -1.10
C TRP A 138 -16.42 -8.89 -0.85
N ASN A 139 -15.92 -8.07 -1.78
CA ASN A 139 -15.97 -6.63 -1.66
C ASN A 139 -17.39 -6.09 -1.66
N THR A 140 -18.27 -6.59 -2.56
CA THR A 140 -19.69 -6.21 -2.61
C THR A 140 -20.41 -6.48 -1.28
N GLU A 141 -20.17 -7.61 -0.65
CA GLU A 141 -20.75 -7.91 0.66
C GLU A 141 -20.22 -6.99 1.76
N LEU A 142 -18.89 -6.70 1.76
CA LEU A 142 -18.30 -5.77 2.71
C LEU A 142 -18.84 -4.34 2.55
N ASP A 143 -18.96 -3.88 1.32
CA ASP A 143 -19.44 -2.55 0.99
C ASP A 143 -20.90 -2.38 1.46
N LYS A 144 -21.73 -3.41 1.24
CA LYS A 144 -23.11 -3.47 1.75
C LYS A 144 -23.17 -3.33 3.27
N HIS A 145 -22.29 -4.05 3.99
CA HIS A 145 -22.24 -3.98 5.46
C HIS A 145 -21.71 -2.65 5.98
N ARG A 146 -20.85 -1.97 5.22
CA ARG A 146 -20.20 -0.72 5.60
C ARG A 146 -20.93 0.52 5.10
N GLY A 147 -21.90 0.35 4.18
CA GLY A 147 -22.60 1.47 3.52
C GLY A 147 -21.66 2.31 2.64
N ILE A 148 -20.69 1.69 1.98
CA ILE A 148 -19.72 2.33 1.09
C ILE A 148 -19.66 1.56 -0.23
N ASP A 149 -19.07 2.17 -1.27
CA ASP A 149 -18.67 1.49 -2.51
C ASP A 149 -17.15 1.54 -2.63
N ILE A 150 -16.49 0.41 -2.89
CA ILE A 150 -15.04 0.35 -3.08
C ILE A 150 -14.58 1.27 -4.22
N LYS A 151 -15.43 1.53 -5.21
CA LYS A 151 -15.16 2.45 -6.32
C LYS A 151 -14.92 3.89 -5.85
N ASP A 152 -15.49 4.28 -4.71
CA ASP A 152 -15.28 5.60 -4.12
C ASP A 152 -13.87 5.77 -3.54
N TYR A 153 -13.14 4.66 -3.35
CA TYR A 153 -11.84 4.64 -2.67
C TYR A 153 -10.69 4.14 -3.55
N ILE A 154 -11.00 3.38 -4.60
CA ILE A 154 -10.00 2.79 -5.49
C ILE A 154 -10.29 3.21 -6.92
N GLU A 155 -9.59 4.24 -7.41
CA GLU A 155 -9.77 4.85 -8.74
C GLU A 155 -9.68 3.85 -9.90
N TYR A 156 -8.98 2.71 -9.71
CA TYR A 156 -8.75 1.67 -10.72
C TYR A 156 -9.49 0.36 -10.40
N SER A 157 -10.55 0.42 -9.58
CA SER A 157 -11.32 -0.77 -9.17
C SER A 157 -11.84 -1.58 -10.36
N ASP A 158 -12.25 -0.93 -11.44
CA ASP A 158 -12.73 -1.61 -12.64
C ASP A 158 -11.63 -2.49 -13.27
N MET A 159 -10.36 -2.04 -13.27
CA MET A 159 -9.24 -2.84 -13.77
C MET A 159 -8.95 -4.09 -12.93
N ILE A 160 -9.31 -4.08 -11.64
CA ILE A 160 -9.09 -5.23 -10.75
C ILE A 160 -10.06 -6.35 -11.07
N TYR A 161 -11.28 -6.02 -11.52
CA TYR A 161 -12.37 -6.98 -11.72
C TYR A 161 -12.54 -7.48 -13.16
N GLU A 162 -11.84 -6.87 -14.12
CA GLU A 162 -11.79 -7.34 -15.51
C GLU A 162 -11.06 -8.70 -15.63
#